data_fd41a2c80e5ec27712c19417c2ebf68f
#
_entry.id   fd41a2c80e5ec27712c19417c2ebf68f
#
_cell.length_a   1.000
_cell.length_b   1.000
_cell.length_c   1.000
_cell.angle_alpha   90.00
_cell.angle_beta   90.00
_cell.angle_gamma   90.00
#
_symmetry.space_group_name_H-M   'P 1'
#
loop_
_entity.id
_entity.type
_entity.pdbx_description
1 polymer ?
#
loop_
_entity_poly.entity_id
_entity_poly.type
_entity_poly.pdbx_seq_one_letter_code
_entity_poly.pdbx_strand_id
1 'polypeptide(L)'
;MNENLRKEIVGFFLQDSGDYLERFRLLFFDAGTFAFTHIGNRSKILVDVLFSIECSLKALIFFESQDDEKKTYNQIKNCSHKIEKLLSKIQSVDADFINFKNFVNQISLDEYSVCSRYSIEVNIRFRENGVLGNKYYSTIANPTWIKTIYEEAKKLKDYVSSKTNLFSAVYLSDIDIDELLENQRLLSSIAK
;
A
#
# COMPACT_ATOMS: atom_id res chain seq x y z
N MET A 1 14.30 -20.32 -7.24
CA MET A 1 13.24 -19.52 -6.56
C MET A 1 13.00 -20.15 -5.21
N ASN A 2 13.19 -19.40 -4.12
CA ASN A 2 12.97 -19.90 -2.76
C ASN A 2 11.53 -19.54 -2.32
N GLU A 3 10.66 -20.55 -2.28
CA GLU A 3 9.24 -20.35 -1.97
C GLU A 3 9.01 -19.79 -0.56
N ASN A 4 9.79 -20.22 0.42
CA ASN A 4 9.66 -19.76 1.81
C ASN A 4 10.11 -18.31 1.96
N LEU A 5 11.25 -17.94 1.34
CA LEU A 5 11.69 -16.56 1.30
C LEU A 5 10.66 -15.64 0.64
N ARG A 6 10.03 -16.11 -0.43
CA ARG A 6 8.97 -15.35 -1.12
C ARG A 6 7.75 -15.15 -0.23
N LYS A 7 7.30 -16.19 0.46
CA LYS A 7 6.21 -16.08 1.44
C LYS A 7 6.54 -15.10 2.56
N GLU A 8 7.77 -15.11 3.04
CA GLU A 8 8.25 -14.18 4.07
C GLU A 8 8.21 -12.74 3.58
N ILE A 9 8.71 -12.45 2.37
CA ILE A 9 8.66 -11.10 1.76
C ILE A 9 7.21 -10.62 1.58
N VAL A 10 6.34 -11.49 1.08
CA VAL A 10 4.91 -11.20 0.93
C VAL A 10 4.29 -10.90 2.30
N GLY A 11 4.65 -11.68 3.33
CA GLY A 11 4.20 -11.47 4.71
C GLY A 11 4.59 -10.09 5.25
N PHE A 12 5.83 -9.65 5.06
CA PHE A 12 6.27 -8.31 5.48
C PHE A 12 5.47 -7.19 4.80
N PHE A 13 5.25 -7.27 3.48
CA PHE A 13 4.44 -6.27 2.80
C PHE A 13 2.97 -6.25 3.28
N LEU A 14 2.39 -7.41 3.57
CA LEU A 14 1.02 -7.47 4.10
C LEU A 14 0.93 -6.97 5.53
N GLN A 15 1.95 -7.20 6.36
CA GLN A 15 2.05 -6.62 7.68
C GLN A 15 2.14 -5.10 7.61
N ASP A 16 3.07 -4.55 6.82
CA ASP A 16 3.18 -3.10 6.61
C ASP A 16 1.87 -2.49 6.13
N SER A 17 1.19 -3.16 5.18
CA SER A 17 -0.13 -2.72 4.71
C SER A 17 -1.16 -2.66 5.83
N GLY A 18 -1.17 -3.67 6.72
CA GLY A 18 -2.05 -3.72 7.89
C GLY A 18 -1.75 -2.60 8.88
N ASP A 19 -0.47 -2.35 9.17
CA ASP A 19 -0.03 -1.31 10.09
C ASP A 19 -0.42 0.08 9.61
N TYR A 20 -0.32 0.36 8.30
CA TYR A 20 -0.79 1.61 7.72
C TYR A 20 -2.31 1.77 7.80
N LEU A 21 -3.11 0.71 7.58
CA LEU A 21 -4.56 0.75 7.75
C LEU A 21 -4.95 0.98 9.22
N GLU A 22 -4.24 0.37 10.16
CA GLU A 22 -4.48 0.57 11.58
C GLU A 22 -4.13 1.99 12.03
N ARG A 23 -3.01 2.57 11.56
CA ARG A 23 -2.67 3.97 11.79
C ARG A 23 -3.76 4.90 11.25
N PHE A 24 -4.24 4.63 10.04
CA PHE A 24 -5.37 5.36 9.49
C PHE A 24 -6.60 5.26 10.40
N ARG A 25 -6.95 4.04 10.83
CA ARG A 25 -8.10 3.80 11.70
C ARG A 25 -8.03 4.63 12.97
N LEU A 26 -6.88 4.60 13.64
CA LEU A 26 -6.65 5.35 14.88
C LEU A 26 -6.75 6.87 14.66
N LEU A 27 -6.16 7.38 13.58
CA LEU A 27 -6.15 8.81 13.30
C LEU A 27 -7.49 9.32 12.75
N PHE A 28 -8.19 8.51 11.97
CA PHE A 28 -9.40 8.93 11.29
C PHE A 28 -10.65 8.74 12.15
N PHE A 29 -10.78 7.59 12.82
CA PHE A 29 -11.99 7.26 13.58
C PHE A 29 -11.86 7.55 15.06
N ASP A 30 -10.70 7.27 15.68
CA ASP A 30 -10.55 7.36 17.13
C ASP A 30 -10.09 8.75 17.59
N ALA A 31 -9.27 9.46 16.80
CA ALA A 31 -8.82 10.82 17.12
C ALA A 31 -9.89 11.91 16.88
N GLY A 32 -11.08 11.54 16.43
CA GLY A 32 -12.20 12.44 16.22
C GLY A 32 -11.91 13.58 15.21
N THR A 33 -12.37 14.79 15.52
CA THR A 33 -12.21 15.94 14.61
C THR A 33 -10.77 16.40 14.45
N PHE A 34 -9.84 15.99 15.31
CA PHE A 34 -8.44 16.40 15.26
C PHE A 34 -7.76 16.06 13.93
N ALA A 35 -8.10 14.92 13.34
CA ALA A 35 -7.55 14.49 12.06
C ALA A 35 -7.82 15.48 10.92
N PHE A 36 -8.92 16.23 10.97
CA PHE A 36 -9.37 17.14 9.93
C PHE A 36 -9.16 18.62 10.22
N THR A 37 -8.57 18.97 11.38
CA THR A 37 -8.33 20.37 11.74
C THR A 37 -7.25 21.03 10.90
N HIS A 38 -6.23 20.27 10.49
CA HIS A 38 -5.07 20.77 9.77
C HIS A 38 -4.85 20.06 8.44
N ILE A 39 -4.46 20.83 7.40
CA ILE A 39 -4.09 20.32 6.08
C ILE A 39 -3.00 19.24 6.16
N GLY A 40 -2.01 19.41 7.05
CA GLY A 40 -0.94 18.44 7.25
C GLY A 40 -1.41 17.11 7.82
N ASN A 41 -2.43 17.11 8.68
CA ASN A 41 -2.99 15.87 9.22
C ASN A 41 -3.79 15.11 8.16
N ARG A 42 -4.64 15.83 7.40
CA ARG A 42 -5.41 15.25 6.29
C ARG A 42 -4.51 14.58 5.26
N SER A 43 -3.41 15.26 4.91
CA SER A 43 -2.42 14.72 3.98
C SER A 43 -1.77 13.43 4.49
N LYS A 44 -1.38 13.38 5.77
CA LYS A 44 -0.73 12.20 6.37
C LYS A 44 -1.66 11.00 6.45
N ILE A 45 -2.93 11.24 6.81
CA ILE A 45 -3.97 10.20 6.84
C ILE A 45 -4.14 9.58 5.44
N LEU A 46 -4.21 10.41 4.40
CA LEU A 46 -4.28 9.91 3.03
C LEU A 46 -3.03 9.11 2.64
N VAL A 47 -1.83 9.60 3.03
CA VAL A 47 -0.57 8.91 2.73
C VAL A 47 -0.51 7.52 3.36
N ASP A 48 -1.03 7.32 4.57
CA ASP A 48 -1.08 6.02 5.21
C ASP A 48 -1.91 5.02 4.37
N VAL A 49 -3.07 5.45 3.87
CA VAL A 49 -3.89 4.59 2.98
C VAL A 49 -3.17 4.28 1.66
N LEU A 50 -2.50 5.27 1.08
CA LEU A 50 -1.75 5.07 -0.17
C LEU A 50 -0.58 4.09 0.03
N PHE A 51 0.12 4.15 1.16
CA PHE A 51 1.16 3.18 1.49
C PHE A 51 0.60 1.77 1.72
N SER A 52 -0.57 1.65 2.35
CA SER A 52 -1.23 0.35 2.47
C SER A 52 -1.53 -0.27 1.11
N ILE A 53 -2.09 0.52 0.17
CA ILE A 53 -2.33 0.07 -1.20
C ILE A 53 -1.02 -0.35 -1.87
N GLU A 54 0.01 0.48 -1.76
CA GLU A 54 1.34 0.21 -2.35
C GLU A 54 1.92 -1.11 -1.82
N CYS A 55 1.89 -1.33 -0.50
CA CYS A 55 2.38 -2.56 0.13
C CYS A 55 1.57 -3.79 -0.31
N SER A 56 0.25 -3.70 -0.37
CA SER A 56 -0.60 -4.79 -0.86
C SER A 56 -0.29 -5.14 -2.33
N LEU A 57 -0.10 -4.16 -3.20
CA LEU A 57 0.26 -4.40 -4.60
C LEU A 57 1.66 -5.02 -4.73
N LYS A 58 2.62 -4.59 -3.92
CA LYS A 58 3.96 -5.19 -3.87
C LYS A 58 3.90 -6.65 -3.42
N ALA A 59 3.11 -6.96 -2.41
CA ALA A 59 2.87 -8.33 -1.96
C ALA A 59 2.33 -9.19 -3.11
N LEU A 60 1.32 -8.69 -3.84
CA LEU A 60 0.72 -9.41 -4.96
C LEU A 60 1.72 -9.63 -6.11
N ILE A 61 2.54 -8.62 -6.44
CA ILE A 61 3.59 -8.75 -7.47
C ILE A 61 4.59 -9.84 -7.07
N PHE A 62 5.04 -9.87 -5.81
CA PHE A 62 5.94 -10.91 -5.34
C PHE A 62 5.29 -12.29 -5.40
N PHE A 63 4.04 -12.40 -5.04
CA PHE A 63 3.30 -13.65 -5.06
C PHE A 63 3.12 -14.20 -6.48
N GLU A 64 2.77 -13.36 -7.46
CA GLU A 64 2.51 -13.77 -8.85
C GLU A 64 3.76 -13.88 -9.72
N SER A 65 4.89 -13.28 -9.32
CA SER A 65 6.10 -13.21 -10.14
C SER A 65 6.71 -14.61 -10.37
N GLN A 66 7.14 -14.85 -11.61
CA GLN A 66 7.93 -16.02 -12.01
C GLN A 66 9.44 -15.74 -11.99
N ASP A 67 9.84 -14.49 -11.78
CA ASP A 67 11.24 -14.08 -11.68
C ASP A 67 11.81 -14.44 -10.29
N ASP A 68 13.14 -14.44 -10.15
CA ASP A 68 13.80 -14.56 -8.84
C ASP A 68 13.49 -13.36 -7.94
N GLU A 69 13.72 -13.52 -6.64
CA GLU A 69 13.37 -12.53 -5.61
C GLU A 69 14.08 -11.20 -5.83
N LYS A 70 15.37 -11.22 -6.20
CA LYS A 70 16.17 -10.00 -6.42
C LYS A 70 15.68 -9.23 -7.65
N LYS A 71 15.38 -9.92 -8.73
CA LYS A 71 14.84 -9.32 -9.96
C LYS A 71 13.45 -8.72 -9.70
N THR A 72 12.59 -9.46 -9.00
CA THR A 72 11.24 -8.99 -8.61
C THR A 72 11.34 -7.75 -7.72
N TYR A 73 12.22 -7.76 -6.72
CA TYR A 73 12.47 -6.61 -5.85
C TYR A 73 12.91 -5.37 -6.63
N ASN A 74 13.86 -5.52 -7.56
CA ASN A 74 14.32 -4.43 -8.41
C ASN A 74 13.21 -3.88 -9.31
N GLN A 75 12.34 -4.73 -9.85
CA GLN A 75 11.19 -4.29 -10.64
C GLN A 75 10.25 -3.42 -9.81
N ILE A 76 9.94 -3.83 -8.56
CA ILE A 76 9.11 -3.09 -7.62
C ILE A 76 9.78 -1.75 -7.24
N LYS A 77 11.07 -1.78 -6.92
CA LYS A 77 11.84 -0.58 -6.58
C LYS A 77 11.80 0.46 -7.71
N ASN A 78 11.85 0.02 -8.97
CA ASN A 78 11.74 0.89 -10.14
C ASN A 78 10.34 1.50 -10.34
N CYS A 79 9.30 0.90 -9.75
CA CYS A 79 7.95 1.50 -9.75
C CYS A 79 7.89 2.71 -8.81
N SER A 80 8.83 2.84 -7.85
CA SER A 80 8.79 3.86 -6.81
C SER A 80 7.44 3.83 -6.08
N HIS A 81 6.85 4.99 -5.79
CA HIS A 81 5.53 5.13 -5.15
C HIS A 81 4.37 5.29 -6.17
N LYS A 82 4.54 4.79 -7.39
CA LYS A 82 3.55 4.93 -8.47
C LYS A 82 2.62 3.72 -8.48
N ILE A 83 1.38 3.92 -7.97
CA ILE A 83 0.36 2.86 -7.90
C ILE A 83 0.01 2.33 -9.29
N GLU A 84 -0.14 3.20 -10.30
CA GLU A 84 -0.41 2.79 -11.68
C GLU A 84 0.71 1.91 -12.27
N LYS A 85 1.98 2.22 -11.95
CA LYS A 85 3.12 1.37 -12.37
C LYS A 85 3.08 0.00 -11.70
N LEU A 86 2.73 -0.07 -10.43
CA LEU A 86 2.55 -1.35 -9.73
C LEU A 86 1.40 -2.15 -10.34
N LEU A 87 0.25 -1.51 -10.57
CA LEU A 87 -0.91 -2.15 -11.22
C LEU A 87 -0.58 -2.69 -12.61
N SER A 88 0.31 -2.03 -13.37
CA SER A 88 0.74 -2.49 -14.69
C SER A 88 1.59 -3.76 -14.67
N LYS A 89 2.14 -4.14 -13.51
CA LYS A 89 2.94 -5.36 -13.33
C LYS A 89 2.11 -6.59 -12.98
N ILE A 90 0.86 -6.39 -12.57
CA ILE A 90 -0.03 -7.46 -12.12
C ILE A 90 -0.90 -7.88 -13.30
N GLN A 91 -0.92 -9.19 -13.58
CA GLN A 91 -1.68 -9.79 -14.69
C GLN A 91 -2.98 -10.47 -14.24
N SER A 92 -3.34 -10.31 -12.96
CA SER A 92 -4.55 -10.92 -12.42
C SER A 92 -5.79 -10.49 -13.21
N VAL A 93 -6.63 -11.48 -13.53
CA VAL A 93 -7.91 -11.32 -14.23
C VAL A 93 -9.11 -11.45 -13.28
N ASP A 94 -8.85 -11.56 -11.98
CA ASP A 94 -9.90 -11.69 -10.97
C ASP A 94 -10.77 -10.44 -10.91
N ALA A 95 -12.07 -10.65 -10.76
CA ALA A 95 -13.05 -9.56 -10.74
C ALA A 95 -12.75 -8.52 -9.64
N ASP A 96 -12.37 -8.96 -8.45
CA ASP A 96 -12.06 -8.07 -7.33
C ASP A 96 -10.86 -7.17 -7.62
N PHE A 97 -9.81 -7.74 -8.23
CA PHE A 97 -8.65 -6.96 -8.63
C PHE A 97 -8.96 -6.00 -9.78
N ILE A 98 -9.76 -6.43 -10.77
CA ILE A 98 -10.19 -5.58 -11.88
C ILE A 98 -11.03 -4.41 -11.35
N ASN A 99 -11.94 -4.64 -10.41
CA ASN A 99 -12.74 -3.60 -9.78
C ASN A 99 -11.86 -2.58 -9.05
N PHE A 100 -10.87 -3.05 -8.29
CA PHE A 100 -9.91 -2.18 -7.64
C PHE A 100 -9.10 -1.34 -8.66
N LYS A 101 -8.60 -1.96 -9.73
CA LYS A 101 -7.88 -1.26 -10.81
C LYS A 101 -8.73 -0.17 -11.47
N ASN A 102 -10.00 -0.48 -11.75
CA ASN A 102 -10.95 0.49 -12.31
C ASN A 102 -11.19 1.65 -11.34
N PHE A 103 -11.34 1.38 -10.05
CA PHE A 103 -11.45 2.40 -9.01
C PHE A 103 -10.24 3.34 -9.01
N VAL A 104 -9.00 2.80 -8.98
CA VAL A 104 -7.77 3.62 -8.99
C VAL A 104 -7.72 4.52 -10.21
N ASN A 105 -8.05 4.00 -11.40
CA ASN A 105 -8.07 4.77 -12.64
C ASN A 105 -9.13 5.88 -12.61
N GLN A 106 -10.32 5.58 -12.11
CA GLN A 106 -11.44 6.54 -12.02
C GLN A 106 -11.09 7.75 -11.16
N ILE A 107 -10.37 7.55 -10.05
CA ILE A 107 -10.04 8.64 -9.13
C ILE A 107 -8.65 9.25 -9.38
N SER A 108 -7.88 8.73 -10.37
CA SER A 108 -6.51 9.17 -10.69
C SER A 108 -5.63 9.19 -9.44
N LEU A 109 -5.56 8.06 -8.71
CA LEU A 109 -4.99 8.00 -7.37
C LEU A 109 -3.51 8.41 -7.32
N ASP A 110 -2.74 8.20 -8.39
CA ASP A 110 -1.33 8.59 -8.49
C ASP A 110 -1.10 10.11 -8.41
N GLU A 111 -2.13 10.91 -8.66
CA GLU A 111 -2.04 12.34 -8.47
C GLU A 111 -1.84 12.76 -7.01
N TYR A 112 -2.18 11.89 -6.06
CA TYR A 112 -2.13 12.17 -4.63
C TYR A 112 -0.92 11.54 -3.93
N SER A 113 -0.22 10.58 -4.53
CA SER A 113 0.74 9.70 -3.87
C SER A 113 1.86 10.43 -3.11
N VAL A 114 2.85 10.98 -3.79
CA VAL A 114 4.01 11.63 -3.12
C VAL A 114 3.69 13.05 -2.70
N CYS A 115 2.85 13.74 -3.49
CA CYS A 115 2.51 15.14 -3.27
C CYS A 115 1.72 15.41 -1.97
N SER A 116 1.12 14.36 -1.40
CA SER A 116 0.32 14.50 -0.17
C SER A 116 1.13 14.34 1.10
N ARG A 117 2.44 14.05 1.01
CA ARG A 117 3.30 13.78 2.16
C ARG A 117 3.52 15.00 3.06
N TYR A 118 3.63 16.17 2.45
CA TYR A 118 3.88 17.42 3.16
C TYR A 118 2.79 18.45 2.87
N SER A 119 2.42 19.21 3.89
CA SER A 119 1.42 20.26 3.77
C SER A 119 1.77 21.35 2.75
N ILE A 120 3.08 21.63 2.57
CA ILE A 120 3.54 22.60 1.58
C ILE A 120 3.25 22.14 0.15
N GLU A 121 3.47 20.86 -0.15
CA GLU A 121 3.21 20.31 -1.49
C GLU A 121 1.73 20.32 -1.83
N VAL A 122 0.88 19.99 -0.83
CA VAL A 122 -0.58 20.09 -0.98
C VAL A 122 -0.99 21.55 -1.22
N ASN A 123 -0.41 22.49 -0.46
CA ASN A 123 -0.69 23.91 -0.65
C ASN A 123 -0.29 24.42 -2.04
N ILE A 124 0.86 24.00 -2.56
CA ILE A 124 1.32 24.42 -3.89
C ILE A 124 0.43 23.81 -4.98
N ARG A 125 0.17 22.51 -4.89
CA ARG A 125 -0.49 21.74 -5.96
C ARG A 125 -1.99 22.00 -6.08
N PHE A 126 -2.66 22.22 -4.95
CA PHE A 126 -4.12 22.40 -4.91
C PHE A 126 -4.55 23.84 -4.75
N ARG A 127 -3.63 24.82 -4.91
CA ARG A 127 -3.96 26.22 -4.83
C ARG A 127 -4.41 26.75 -6.19
N GLU A 128 -5.54 27.44 -6.19
CA GLU A 128 -6.13 28.12 -7.33
C GLU A 128 -6.38 29.59 -6.93
N ASN A 129 -5.85 30.54 -7.68
CA ASN A 129 -6.01 31.99 -7.40
C ASN A 129 -5.66 32.38 -5.94
N GLY A 130 -4.62 31.77 -5.37
CA GLY A 130 -4.13 32.10 -4.03
C GLY A 130 -4.82 31.41 -2.87
N VAL A 131 -5.91 30.63 -3.12
CA VAL A 131 -6.64 29.83 -2.12
C VAL A 131 -6.65 28.35 -2.49
N LEU A 132 -6.97 27.46 -1.54
CA LEU A 132 -7.16 26.06 -1.84
C LEU A 132 -8.40 25.88 -2.72
N GLY A 133 -8.22 25.20 -3.86
CA GLY A 133 -9.26 25.04 -4.88
C GLY A 133 -10.26 23.93 -4.57
N ASN A 134 -11.29 23.83 -5.41
CA ASN A 134 -12.36 22.85 -5.27
C ASN A 134 -11.86 21.42 -5.25
N LYS A 135 -10.80 21.09 -5.99
CA LYS A 135 -10.21 19.76 -6.01
C LYS A 135 -9.70 19.33 -4.62
N TYR A 136 -9.11 20.26 -3.86
CA TYR A 136 -8.68 19.97 -2.48
C TYR A 136 -9.87 19.63 -1.58
N TYR A 137 -10.94 20.44 -1.65
CA TYR A 137 -12.11 20.26 -0.78
C TYR A 137 -12.95 19.04 -1.16
N SER A 138 -12.98 18.65 -2.42
CA SER A 138 -13.69 17.45 -2.86
C SER A 138 -12.90 16.16 -2.62
N THR A 139 -11.60 16.23 -2.29
CA THR A 139 -10.71 15.08 -2.12
C THR A 139 -10.03 15.05 -0.75
N ILE A 140 -8.85 15.63 -0.60
CA ILE A 140 -8.01 15.56 0.62
C ILE A 140 -8.74 16.11 1.86
N ALA A 141 -9.59 17.11 1.69
CA ALA A 141 -10.40 17.67 2.77
C ALA A 141 -11.77 16.98 2.94
N ASN A 142 -12.11 16.02 2.09
CA ASN A 142 -13.39 15.31 2.13
C ASN A 142 -13.27 13.98 2.89
N PRO A 143 -13.83 13.87 4.11
CA PRO A 143 -13.75 12.65 4.90
C PRO A 143 -14.38 11.45 4.19
N THR A 144 -15.48 11.64 3.46
CA THR A 144 -16.17 10.57 2.74
C THR A 144 -15.29 10.02 1.62
N TRP A 145 -14.63 10.89 0.86
CA TRP A 145 -13.73 10.48 -0.20
C TRP A 145 -12.53 9.69 0.35
N ILE A 146 -11.90 10.17 1.43
CA ILE A 146 -10.79 9.47 2.09
C ILE A 146 -11.23 8.12 2.64
N LYS A 147 -12.41 8.06 3.27
CA LYS A 147 -12.99 6.80 3.77
C LYS A 147 -13.22 5.80 2.64
N THR A 148 -13.69 6.25 1.48
CA THR A 148 -13.86 5.37 0.31
C THR A 148 -12.54 4.74 -0.11
N ILE A 149 -11.43 5.50 -0.15
CA ILE A 149 -10.11 4.95 -0.49
C ILE A 149 -9.65 3.95 0.57
N TYR A 150 -9.89 4.23 1.85
CA TYR A 150 -9.56 3.29 2.94
C TYR A 150 -10.30 1.96 2.79
N GLU A 151 -11.61 1.99 2.50
CA GLU A 151 -12.39 0.76 2.32
C GLU A 151 -11.90 -0.05 1.11
N GLU A 152 -11.52 0.60 0.03
CA GLU A 152 -10.93 -0.09 -1.14
C GLU A 152 -9.52 -0.63 -0.85
N ALA A 153 -8.69 0.09 -0.07
CA ALA A 153 -7.39 -0.38 0.38
C ALA A 153 -7.52 -1.63 1.26
N LYS A 154 -8.52 -1.65 2.15
CA LYS A 154 -8.83 -2.80 3.01
C LYS A 154 -9.27 -4.01 2.18
N LYS A 155 -10.18 -3.82 1.22
CA LYS A 155 -10.60 -4.89 0.30
C LYS A 155 -9.41 -5.46 -0.48
N LEU A 156 -8.53 -4.60 -0.99
CA LEU A 156 -7.31 -5.04 -1.69
C LEU A 156 -6.41 -5.88 -0.77
N LYS A 157 -6.14 -5.42 0.45
CA LYS A 157 -5.34 -6.16 1.42
C LYS A 157 -5.97 -7.52 1.72
N ASP A 158 -7.28 -7.57 1.99
CA ASP A 158 -8.00 -8.80 2.29
C ASP A 158 -7.96 -9.77 1.09
N TYR A 159 -8.14 -9.26 -0.13
CA TYR A 159 -7.99 -10.02 -1.37
C TYR A 159 -6.59 -10.64 -1.50
N VAL A 160 -5.53 -9.85 -1.32
CA VAL A 160 -4.16 -10.35 -1.41
C VAL A 160 -3.87 -11.37 -0.31
N SER A 161 -4.31 -11.11 0.91
CA SER A 161 -4.18 -12.04 2.04
C SER A 161 -4.85 -13.38 1.77
N SER A 162 -6.06 -13.37 1.20
CA SER A 162 -6.79 -14.61 0.86
C SER A 162 -6.08 -15.43 -0.23
N LYS A 163 -5.49 -14.77 -1.21
CA LYS A 163 -4.72 -15.45 -2.28
C LYS A 163 -3.43 -16.09 -1.79
N THR A 164 -2.74 -15.42 -0.88
CA THR A 164 -1.42 -15.85 -0.41
C THR A 164 -1.49 -16.95 0.64
N ASN A 165 -2.67 -17.17 1.22
CA ASN A 165 -2.93 -18.19 2.25
C ASN A 165 -1.96 -18.13 3.46
N LEU A 166 -1.46 -16.91 3.78
CA LEU A 166 -0.44 -16.67 4.81
C LEU A 166 -0.97 -16.73 6.26
N PHE A 167 -2.26 -17.00 6.46
CA PHE A 167 -2.88 -17.10 7.78
C PHE A 167 -2.85 -18.52 8.37
N SER A 168 -2.07 -19.46 7.81
CA SER A 168 -1.85 -20.74 8.46
C SER A 168 -1.09 -20.52 9.78
N ALA A 169 -1.66 -20.96 10.89
CA ALA A 169 -0.97 -20.93 12.18
C ALA A 169 0.36 -21.69 12.04
N VAL A 170 1.48 -21.00 12.24
CA VAL A 170 2.79 -21.63 12.33
C VAL A 170 3.00 -22.00 13.80
N TYR A 171 3.13 -23.29 14.09
CA TYR A 171 3.51 -23.74 15.41
C TYR A 171 5.01 -23.55 15.60
N LEU A 172 5.43 -23.17 16.82
CA LEU A 172 6.86 -22.98 17.14
C LEU A 172 7.69 -24.25 16.87
N SER A 173 7.06 -25.43 16.95
CA SER A 173 7.68 -26.73 16.61
C SER A 173 8.02 -26.88 15.13
N ASP A 174 7.41 -26.10 14.27
CA ASP A 174 7.53 -26.22 12.81
C ASP A 174 8.56 -25.23 12.25
N ILE A 175 9.23 -24.48 13.14
CA ILE A 175 10.22 -23.47 12.76
C ILE A 175 11.59 -24.16 12.63
N ASP A 176 12.09 -24.21 11.39
CA ASP A 176 13.48 -24.55 11.11
C ASP A 176 14.38 -23.32 11.27
N ILE A 177 15.22 -23.33 12.32
CA ILE A 177 16.10 -22.20 12.64
C ILE A 177 17.16 -22.00 11.55
N ASP A 178 17.67 -23.07 10.96
CA ASP A 178 18.68 -22.99 9.90
C ASP A 178 18.08 -22.38 8.63
N GLU A 179 16.83 -22.72 8.31
CA GLU A 179 16.10 -22.11 7.23
C GLU A 179 15.83 -20.61 7.47
N LEU A 180 15.46 -20.22 8.68
CA LEU A 180 15.29 -18.82 9.05
C LEU A 180 16.59 -18.01 8.88
N LEU A 181 17.71 -18.56 9.32
CA LEU A 181 19.03 -17.90 9.18
C LEU A 181 19.43 -17.76 7.72
N GLU A 182 19.16 -18.76 6.89
CA GLU A 182 19.43 -18.68 5.46
C GLU A 182 18.53 -17.65 4.77
N ASN A 183 17.23 -17.61 5.10
CA ASN A 183 16.30 -16.59 4.60
C ASN A 183 16.76 -15.17 4.97
N GLN A 184 17.24 -14.95 6.20
CA GLN A 184 17.78 -13.66 6.60
C GLN A 184 19.03 -13.25 5.79
N ARG A 185 19.92 -14.19 5.48
CA ARG A 185 21.08 -13.93 4.60
C ARG A 185 20.64 -13.55 3.20
N LEU A 186 19.67 -14.29 2.65
CA LEU A 186 19.12 -14.02 1.32
C LEU A 186 18.41 -12.66 1.26
N LEU A 187 17.57 -12.33 2.25
CA LEU A 187 16.95 -11.00 2.37
C LEU A 187 18.00 -9.88 2.36
N SER A 188 19.07 -10.05 3.14
CA SER A 188 20.17 -9.08 3.18
C SER A 188 20.88 -8.92 1.84
N SER A 189 20.87 -9.93 0.99
CA SER A 189 21.47 -9.90 -0.35
C SER A 189 20.58 -9.24 -1.41
N ILE A 190 19.27 -9.31 -1.22
CA ILE A 190 18.28 -8.71 -2.14
C ILE A 190 18.30 -7.18 -2.04
N ALA A 191 18.49 -6.65 -0.83
CA ALA A 191 18.45 -5.22 -0.55
C ALA A 191 19.73 -4.45 -1.00
N LYS A 192 20.82 -5.17 -1.26
CA LYS A 192 22.09 -4.62 -1.77
C LYS A 192 22.10 -4.56 -3.29
#